data_1a788d7d035fc4449685e9939ca19527
#
_entry.id   1a788d7d035fc4449685e9939ca19527
#
_cell.length_a   1.000
_cell.length_b   1.000
_cell.length_c   1.000
_cell.angle_alpha   90.00
_cell.angle_beta   90.00
_cell.angle_gamma   90.00
#
_symmetry.space_group_name_H-M   'P 1'
#
loop_
_entity.id
_entity.type
_entity.pdbx_description
1 polymer ?
#
loop_
_entity_poly.entity_id
_entity_poly.type
_entity_poly.pdbx_seq_one_letter_code
_entity_poly.pdbx_strand_id
1 'polypeptide(L)'
;MSNASEIRLGGKLEKQKNLERKTIKEWIKYIQEKIRNNSDYDSVYEEYKIFLENKLKENPKDVEKVCQLAAVYNELTYQWDDIYKLLNEFIKKYENELTDEEKSRIYTNLGYYYDDQRDGSKRAIRTLRKAVAFNPNNSKAYYGLGADYYGAGKYDKSEEMYKRACELENNPIYKFEYANLLMVNGKNEEAKIILEELVKKDFEFGKEDFAKIKYSYIANKIQLRKFENIENEIDGLMLETVNKDDFFEEEFAELYYLAGSYEKSRKIYSKFKIQDYQFPAWWLRFYFYSLKQLNEIEKLQENFKIVLKIKDEEIKSIKNGEFLTECTKSYKKEEIREIKRQIKNLKAEYEKITKTDYKPEVKIYPKFLYDCFLIDCPRHQKLD
;
A
#
# COMPACT_ATOMS: atom_id res chain seq x y z
N MET A 1 -21.25 49.24 -13.51
CA MET A 1 -20.36 48.11 -13.13
C MET A 1 -20.37 47.74 -11.63
N SER A 2 -21.20 48.37 -10.77
CA SER A 2 -21.23 48.12 -9.31
C SER A 2 -22.12 46.95 -8.84
N ASN A 3 -23.19 46.61 -9.55
CA ASN A 3 -24.16 45.60 -9.09
C ASN A 3 -23.64 44.12 -9.13
N ALA A 4 -22.74 43.78 -10.02
CA ALA A 4 -22.26 42.39 -10.16
C ALA A 4 -21.20 42.01 -9.09
N SER A 5 -20.43 42.99 -8.62
CA SER A 5 -19.45 42.82 -7.54
C SER A 5 -20.12 42.74 -6.15
N GLU A 6 -21.17 43.50 -5.91
CA GLU A 6 -21.95 43.43 -4.67
C GLU A 6 -22.76 42.15 -4.52
N ILE A 7 -23.35 41.66 -5.60
CA ILE A 7 -24.05 40.35 -5.64
C ILE A 7 -23.06 39.20 -5.40
N ARG A 8 -21.84 39.24 -5.96
CA ARG A 8 -20.79 38.24 -5.71
C ARG A 8 -20.26 38.29 -4.26
N LEU A 9 -20.10 39.46 -3.68
CA LEU A 9 -19.72 39.64 -2.27
C LEU A 9 -20.82 39.17 -1.32
N GLY A 10 -22.08 39.51 -1.59
CA GLY A 10 -23.23 39.03 -0.82
C GLY A 10 -23.34 37.48 -0.82
N GLY A 11 -23.21 36.85 -1.98
CA GLY A 11 -23.25 35.40 -2.12
C GLY A 11 -22.09 34.69 -1.40
N LYS A 12 -20.86 35.26 -1.41
CA LYS A 12 -19.72 34.71 -0.66
C LYS A 12 -19.91 34.81 0.85
N LEU A 13 -20.44 35.95 1.35
CA LEU A 13 -20.73 36.16 2.76
C LEU A 13 -21.85 35.25 3.28
N GLU A 14 -22.85 34.96 2.46
CA GLU A 14 -23.95 34.07 2.82
C GLU A 14 -23.48 32.59 2.81
N LYS A 15 -22.65 32.22 1.86
CA LYS A 15 -21.99 30.90 1.82
C LYS A 15 -21.11 30.68 3.06
N GLN A 16 -20.30 31.68 3.43
CA GLN A 16 -19.42 31.63 4.59
C GLN A 16 -20.20 31.53 5.91
N LYS A 17 -21.30 32.28 6.08
CA LYS A 17 -22.22 32.20 7.24
C LYS A 17 -22.91 30.82 7.32
N ASN A 18 -23.25 30.19 6.19
CA ASN A 18 -23.84 28.87 6.16
C ASN A 18 -22.83 27.80 6.55
N LEU A 19 -21.56 27.93 6.15
CA LEU A 19 -20.47 27.00 6.52
C LEU A 19 -20.12 27.06 8.01
N GLU A 20 -20.13 28.28 8.60
CA GLU A 20 -19.89 28.48 10.04
C GLU A 20 -20.99 27.88 10.95
N ARG A 21 -22.18 27.64 10.42
CA ARG A 21 -23.33 27.05 11.15
C ARG A 21 -23.38 25.54 11.09
N LYS A 22 -22.56 24.91 10.23
CA LYS A 22 -22.54 23.44 10.12
C LYS A 22 -22.06 22.80 11.41
N THR A 23 -22.71 21.71 11.78
CA THR A 23 -22.20 20.78 12.79
C THR A 23 -21.03 19.96 12.20
N ILE A 24 -20.24 19.33 13.06
CA ILE A 24 -19.17 18.42 12.61
C ILE A 24 -19.73 17.30 11.72
N LYS A 25 -20.86 16.71 12.09
CA LYS A 25 -21.54 15.66 11.30
C LYS A 25 -21.94 16.14 9.90
N GLU A 26 -22.42 17.36 9.76
CA GLU A 26 -22.75 17.97 8.47
C GLU A 26 -21.49 18.27 7.64
N TRP A 27 -20.38 18.66 8.27
CA TRP A 27 -19.11 18.85 7.61
C TRP A 27 -18.57 17.52 7.06
N ILE A 28 -18.55 16.48 7.88
CA ILE A 28 -18.08 15.15 7.46
C ILE A 28 -18.91 14.62 6.29
N LYS A 29 -20.24 14.73 6.37
CA LYS A 29 -21.12 14.36 5.26
C LYS A 29 -20.80 15.14 3.99
N TYR A 30 -20.60 16.45 4.09
CA TYR A 30 -20.28 17.31 2.96
C TYR A 30 -18.92 16.94 2.33
N ILE A 31 -17.89 16.68 3.13
CA ILE A 31 -16.57 16.19 2.67
C ILE A 31 -16.72 14.89 1.93
N GLN A 32 -17.39 13.89 2.52
CA GLN A 32 -17.57 12.57 1.92
C GLN A 32 -18.38 12.62 0.62
N GLU A 33 -19.37 13.49 0.51
CA GLU A 33 -20.11 13.73 -0.73
C GLU A 33 -19.22 14.31 -1.83
N LYS A 34 -18.34 15.26 -1.47
CA LYS A 34 -17.41 15.88 -2.42
C LYS A 34 -16.37 14.89 -2.94
N ILE A 35 -15.80 14.05 -2.07
CA ILE A 35 -14.86 12.99 -2.46
C ILE A 35 -15.53 12.01 -3.42
N ARG A 36 -16.76 11.53 -3.10
CA ARG A 36 -17.49 10.59 -3.97
C ARG A 36 -17.78 11.16 -5.36
N ASN A 37 -17.99 12.45 -5.47
CA ASN A 37 -18.30 13.13 -6.74
C ASN A 37 -17.04 13.56 -7.51
N ASN A 38 -15.86 13.17 -7.05
CA ASN A 38 -14.55 13.54 -7.62
C ASN A 38 -14.45 15.06 -7.91
N SER A 39 -15.02 15.90 -7.02
CA SER A 39 -15.00 17.34 -7.12
C SER A 39 -13.79 17.90 -6.36
N ASP A 40 -13.48 19.17 -6.59
CA ASP A 40 -12.41 19.91 -5.87
C ASP A 40 -12.63 19.81 -4.34
N TYR A 41 -12.05 18.78 -3.73
CA TYR A 41 -12.15 18.51 -2.29
C TYR A 41 -11.12 19.31 -1.49
N ASP A 42 -10.02 19.77 -2.10
CA ASP A 42 -9.00 20.57 -1.42
C ASP A 42 -9.60 21.86 -0.87
N SER A 43 -10.44 22.54 -1.66
CA SER A 43 -11.12 23.75 -1.18
C SER A 43 -12.06 23.48 0.00
N VAL A 44 -12.67 22.29 0.04
CA VAL A 44 -13.56 21.88 1.14
C VAL A 44 -12.77 21.58 2.41
N TYR A 45 -11.61 20.94 2.27
CA TYR A 45 -10.71 20.71 3.41
C TYR A 45 -10.15 22.03 3.95
N GLU A 46 -9.82 23.00 3.10
CA GLU A 46 -9.41 24.33 3.56
C GLU A 46 -10.53 25.07 4.31
N GLU A 47 -11.77 25.03 3.82
CA GLU A 47 -12.92 25.59 4.51
C GLU A 47 -13.14 24.90 5.88
N TYR A 48 -13.02 23.58 5.94
CA TYR A 48 -13.17 22.81 7.18
C TYR A 48 -12.03 23.07 8.18
N LYS A 49 -10.79 23.22 7.70
CA LYS A 49 -9.63 23.63 8.50
C LYS A 49 -9.92 24.94 9.25
N ILE A 50 -10.36 25.97 8.52
CA ILE A 50 -10.67 27.28 9.10
C ILE A 50 -11.77 27.15 10.17
N PHE A 51 -12.78 26.34 9.91
CA PHE A 51 -13.85 26.06 10.89
C PHE A 51 -13.27 25.43 12.17
N LEU A 52 -12.43 24.38 12.04
CA LEU A 52 -11.81 23.70 13.19
C LEU A 52 -10.87 24.62 13.98
N GLU A 53 -10.05 25.41 13.30
CA GLU A 53 -9.16 26.38 13.93
C GLU A 53 -9.93 27.43 14.75
N ASN A 54 -11.08 27.90 14.24
CA ASN A 54 -11.93 28.83 14.97
C ASN A 54 -12.56 28.16 16.20
N LYS A 55 -13.01 26.90 16.07
CA LYS A 55 -13.54 26.14 17.21
C LYS A 55 -12.48 25.87 18.28
N LEU A 56 -11.23 25.63 17.88
CA LEU A 56 -10.11 25.46 18.82
C LEU A 56 -9.69 26.76 19.51
N LYS A 57 -9.96 27.94 18.93
CA LYS A 57 -9.82 29.22 19.64
C LYS A 57 -10.87 29.35 20.76
N GLU A 58 -12.11 28.88 20.54
CA GLU A 58 -13.18 28.86 21.53
C GLU A 58 -12.93 27.83 22.65
N ASN A 59 -12.50 26.61 22.26
CA ASN A 59 -12.17 25.52 23.19
C ASN A 59 -10.82 24.85 22.80
N PRO A 60 -9.68 25.36 23.32
CA PRO A 60 -8.35 24.87 22.95
C PRO A 60 -8.04 23.43 23.39
N LYS A 61 -8.87 22.82 24.25
CA LYS A 61 -8.65 21.45 24.79
C LYS A 61 -9.51 20.39 24.10
N ASP A 62 -10.19 20.73 23.03
CA ASP A 62 -11.10 19.81 22.33
C ASP A 62 -10.30 18.81 21.50
N VAL A 63 -10.08 17.62 22.09
CA VAL A 63 -9.28 16.54 21.50
C VAL A 63 -9.86 16.06 20.18
N GLU A 64 -11.19 16.00 20.05
CA GLU A 64 -11.84 15.58 18.80
C GLU A 64 -11.45 16.53 17.66
N LYS A 65 -11.59 17.84 17.89
CA LYS A 65 -11.25 18.84 16.87
C LYS A 65 -9.75 18.88 16.55
N VAL A 66 -8.89 18.66 17.54
CA VAL A 66 -7.44 18.53 17.32
C VAL A 66 -7.13 17.30 16.45
N CYS A 67 -7.76 16.16 16.69
CA CYS A 67 -7.60 14.96 15.88
C CYS A 67 -8.13 15.16 14.45
N GLN A 68 -9.29 15.81 14.30
CA GLN A 68 -9.85 16.14 12.99
C GLN A 68 -8.96 17.12 12.22
N LEU A 69 -8.42 18.14 12.89
CA LEU A 69 -7.51 19.10 12.26
C LEU A 69 -6.20 18.44 11.81
N ALA A 70 -5.66 17.50 12.60
CA ALA A 70 -4.50 16.72 12.20
C ALA A 70 -4.80 15.86 10.95
N ALA A 71 -6.00 15.27 10.86
CA ALA A 71 -6.42 14.53 9.69
C ALA A 71 -6.65 15.42 8.46
N VAL A 72 -7.17 16.64 8.66
CA VAL A 72 -7.29 17.65 7.58
C VAL A 72 -5.91 18.05 7.06
N TYR A 73 -4.93 18.27 7.92
CA TYR A 73 -3.56 18.58 7.49
C TYR A 73 -2.94 17.42 6.69
N ASN A 74 -3.28 16.16 7.00
CA ASN A 74 -2.85 15.00 6.22
C ASN A 74 -3.43 15.00 4.80
N GLU A 75 -4.70 15.34 4.63
CA GLU A 75 -5.33 15.46 3.31
C GLU A 75 -4.77 16.65 2.52
N LEU A 76 -4.40 17.74 3.21
CA LEU A 76 -3.71 18.90 2.66
C LEU A 76 -2.19 18.69 2.67
N THR A 77 -1.67 17.86 1.77
CA THR A 77 -0.29 17.32 1.74
C THR A 77 0.83 18.35 1.93
N TYR A 78 0.60 19.63 1.60
CA TYR A 78 1.58 20.70 1.82
C TYR A 78 1.66 21.18 3.28
N GLN A 79 0.82 20.68 4.18
CA GLN A 79 0.79 21.04 5.61
C GLN A 79 1.24 19.89 6.53
N TRP A 80 1.98 18.95 5.98
CA TRP A 80 2.41 17.74 6.71
C TRP A 80 3.15 18.05 8.02
N ASP A 81 4.07 19.02 8.02
CA ASP A 81 4.80 19.42 9.24
C ASP A 81 3.90 20.04 10.31
N ASP A 82 2.75 20.58 9.93
CA ASP A 82 1.78 21.19 10.87
C ASP A 82 1.08 20.12 11.72
N ILE A 83 0.98 18.87 11.24
CA ILE A 83 0.47 17.73 12.04
C ILE A 83 1.34 17.52 13.27
N TYR A 84 2.65 17.42 13.06
CA TYR A 84 3.61 17.22 14.14
C TYR A 84 3.55 18.36 15.16
N LYS A 85 3.56 19.60 14.67
CA LYS A 85 3.52 20.80 15.50
C LYS A 85 2.22 20.83 16.32
N LEU A 86 1.07 20.66 15.68
CA LEU A 86 -0.23 20.66 16.34
C LEU A 86 -0.29 19.63 17.47
N LEU A 87 -0.01 18.36 17.17
CA LEU A 87 -0.16 17.27 18.12
C LEU A 87 0.87 17.33 19.27
N ASN A 88 2.14 17.69 18.99
CA ASN A 88 3.15 17.79 20.02
C ASN A 88 2.96 19.03 20.93
N GLU A 89 2.61 20.18 20.38
CA GLU A 89 2.31 21.35 21.19
C GLU A 89 1.08 21.10 22.07
N PHE A 90 0.07 20.43 21.51
CA PHE A 90 -1.14 20.07 22.27
C PHE A 90 -0.82 19.15 23.45
N ILE A 91 -0.13 18.02 23.21
CA ILE A 91 0.20 17.08 24.27
C ILE A 91 1.12 17.72 25.32
N LYS A 92 2.14 18.48 24.89
CA LYS A 92 3.07 19.18 25.79
C LYS A 92 2.33 20.15 26.73
N LYS A 93 1.28 20.79 26.23
CA LYS A 93 0.53 21.78 26.98
C LYS A 93 -0.52 21.20 27.90
N TYR A 94 -1.21 20.13 27.48
CA TYR A 94 -2.43 19.65 28.13
C TYR A 94 -2.35 18.21 28.65
N GLU A 95 -1.25 17.46 28.50
CA GLU A 95 -1.14 16.04 28.84
C GLU A 95 -1.65 15.69 30.23
N ASN A 96 -1.36 16.54 31.24
CA ASN A 96 -1.78 16.30 32.64
C ASN A 96 -3.29 16.53 32.87
N GLU A 97 -3.98 17.12 31.93
CA GLU A 97 -5.39 17.47 32.04
C GLU A 97 -6.29 16.52 31.20
N LEU A 98 -5.65 15.72 30.32
CA LEU A 98 -6.32 14.77 29.44
C LEU A 98 -6.60 13.45 30.17
N THR A 99 -7.73 12.85 29.83
CA THR A 99 -8.03 11.44 30.16
C THR A 99 -7.11 10.49 29.41
N ASP A 100 -6.99 9.26 29.86
CA ASP A 100 -6.18 8.25 29.20
C ASP A 100 -6.70 7.93 27.78
N GLU A 101 -8.02 7.95 27.59
CA GLU A 101 -8.63 7.81 26.26
C GLU A 101 -8.20 8.94 25.30
N GLU A 102 -8.28 10.18 25.75
CA GLU A 102 -7.87 11.35 24.97
C GLU A 102 -6.37 11.32 24.64
N LYS A 103 -5.53 10.93 25.59
CA LYS A 103 -4.09 10.71 25.33
C LYS A 103 -3.88 9.63 24.26
N SER A 104 -4.59 8.52 24.37
CA SER A 104 -4.52 7.43 23.39
C SER A 104 -4.86 7.93 21.97
N ARG A 105 -5.90 8.73 21.81
CA ARG A 105 -6.31 9.31 20.53
C ARG A 105 -5.20 10.19 19.93
N ILE A 106 -4.64 11.12 20.71
CA ILE A 106 -3.55 12.00 20.25
C ILE A 106 -2.30 11.19 19.89
N TYR A 107 -1.90 10.22 20.74
CA TYR A 107 -0.73 9.38 20.44
C TYR A 107 -0.94 8.47 19.24
N THR A 108 -2.18 8.08 18.91
CA THR A 108 -2.47 7.32 17.68
C THR A 108 -2.22 8.18 16.45
N ASN A 109 -2.75 9.41 16.42
CA ASN A 109 -2.54 10.33 15.30
C ASN A 109 -1.07 10.77 15.16
N LEU A 110 -0.36 10.93 16.27
CA LEU A 110 1.07 11.20 16.25
C LEU A 110 1.87 9.97 15.76
N GLY A 111 1.43 8.76 16.07
CA GLY A 111 1.98 7.51 15.54
C GLY A 111 1.82 7.43 14.03
N TYR A 112 0.65 7.75 13.50
CA TYR A 112 0.38 7.82 12.07
C TYR A 112 1.33 8.80 11.36
N TYR A 113 1.51 10.00 11.92
CA TYR A 113 2.46 10.97 11.38
C TYR A 113 3.89 10.41 11.30
N TYR A 114 4.33 9.66 12.32
CA TYR A 114 5.69 9.09 12.31
C TYR A 114 5.84 7.88 11.37
N ASP A 115 4.77 7.16 11.04
CA ASP A 115 4.83 5.99 10.15
C ASP A 115 5.35 6.38 8.76
N ASP A 116 4.93 7.51 8.24
CA ASP A 116 5.32 8.02 6.92
C ASP A 116 6.72 8.67 6.86
N GLN A 117 7.43 8.82 7.98
CA GLN A 117 8.77 9.40 8.00
C GLN A 117 9.87 8.37 7.70
N ARG A 118 10.96 8.77 7.02
CA ARG A 118 12.08 7.88 6.62
C ARG A 118 12.67 7.01 7.75
N ASP A 119 12.65 7.49 9.00
CA ASP A 119 13.05 6.75 10.21
C ASP A 119 11.84 6.35 11.07
N GLY A 120 10.66 6.35 10.45
CA GLY A 120 9.36 6.42 11.10
C GLY A 120 9.02 5.22 11.95
N SER A 121 9.20 4.00 11.44
CA SER A 121 8.74 2.78 12.11
C SER A 121 9.16 2.66 13.58
N LYS A 122 10.37 3.10 13.97
CA LYS A 122 10.80 3.03 15.38
C LYS A 122 10.09 4.06 16.26
N ARG A 123 9.86 5.27 15.72
CA ARG A 123 9.13 6.33 16.43
C ARG A 123 7.65 6.04 16.46
N ALA A 124 7.08 5.65 15.34
CA ALA A 124 5.69 5.22 15.22
C ALA A 124 5.36 4.10 16.19
N ILE A 125 6.10 2.98 16.19
CA ILE A 125 5.93 1.87 17.13
C ILE A 125 5.99 2.34 18.59
N ARG A 126 6.96 3.21 18.95
CA ARG A 126 7.07 3.72 20.32
C ARG A 126 5.86 4.56 20.72
N THR A 127 5.38 5.38 19.80
CA THR A 127 4.24 6.29 20.00
C THR A 127 2.94 5.52 20.07
N LEU A 128 2.69 4.58 19.16
CA LEU A 128 1.51 3.72 19.17
C LEU A 128 1.48 2.80 20.39
N ARG A 129 2.64 2.33 20.88
CA ARG A 129 2.71 1.60 22.16
C ARG A 129 2.29 2.46 23.36
N LYS A 130 2.53 3.77 23.36
CA LYS A 130 1.96 4.66 24.37
C LYS A 130 0.45 4.76 24.21
N ALA A 131 -0.06 4.87 22.97
CA ALA A 131 -1.48 4.92 22.71
C ALA A 131 -2.22 3.70 23.30
N VAL A 132 -1.74 2.47 23.05
CA VAL A 132 -2.34 1.25 23.59
C VAL A 132 -2.11 1.07 25.11
N ALA A 133 -1.06 1.68 25.67
CA ALA A 133 -0.84 1.68 27.11
C ALA A 133 -1.86 2.57 27.83
N PHE A 134 -2.27 3.69 27.25
CA PHE A 134 -3.33 4.55 27.76
C PHE A 134 -4.72 3.96 27.52
N ASN A 135 -4.99 3.41 26.33
CA ASN A 135 -6.25 2.73 26.03
C ASN A 135 -6.02 1.36 25.38
N PRO A 136 -6.05 0.26 26.13
CA PRO A 136 -5.91 -1.10 25.60
C PRO A 136 -7.04 -1.56 24.66
N ASN A 137 -8.07 -0.75 24.48
CA ASN A 137 -9.18 -1.02 23.56
C ASN A 137 -9.13 -0.17 22.29
N ASN A 138 -8.03 0.53 22.03
CA ASN A 138 -7.85 1.32 20.81
C ASN A 138 -7.46 0.44 19.62
N SER A 139 -8.45 -0.05 18.86
CA SER A 139 -8.28 -0.91 17.68
C SER A 139 -7.38 -0.29 16.60
N LYS A 140 -7.53 1.01 16.35
CA LYS A 140 -6.72 1.74 15.35
C LYS A 140 -5.24 1.79 15.71
N ALA A 141 -4.90 1.97 16.99
CA ALA A 141 -3.51 1.94 17.45
C ALA A 141 -2.89 0.55 17.31
N TYR A 142 -3.65 -0.53 17.56
CA TYR A 142 -3.20 -1.88 17.29
C TYR A 142 -3.03 -2.16 15.81
N TYR A 143 -3.95 -1.68 14.97
CA TYR A 143 -3.83 -1.78 13.52
C TYR A 143 -2.54 -1.09 13.02
N GLY A 144 -2.30 0.15 13.43
CA GLY A 144 -1.06 0.87 13.09
C GLY A 144 0.20 0.15 13.58
N LEU A 145 0.19 -0.42 14.80
CA LEU A 145 1.30 -1.27 15.29
C LEU A 145 1.51 -2.50 14.42
N GLY A 146 0.43 -3.10 13.91
CA GLY A 146 0.48 -4.22 12.98
C GLY A 146 1.23 -3.84 11.70
N ALA A 147 0.86 -2.71 11.08
CA ALA A 147 1.47 -2.19 9.87
C ALA A 147 2.97 -1.86 10.08
N ASP A 148 3.30 -1.12 11.14
CA ASP A 148 4.67 -0.75 11.50
C ASP A 148 5.57 -1.96 11.78
N TYR A 149 5.06 -2.97 12.50
CA TYR A 149 5.82 -4.20 12.73
C TYR A 149 6.02 -5.01 11.46
N TYR A 150 5.04 -5.03 10.54
CA TYR A 150 5.19 -5.63 9.22
C TYR A 150 6.30 -4.95 8.42
N GLY A 151 6.27 -3.62 8.30
CA GLY A 151 7.30 -2.84 7.63
C GLY A 151 8.71 -3.02 8.24
N ALA A 152 8.78 -3.25 9.56
CA ALA A 152 10.02 -3.57 10.26
C ALA A 152 10.46 -5.04 10.15
N GLY A 153 9.76 -5.89 9.39
CA GLY A 153 10.04 -7.32 9.23
C GLY A 153 9.79 -8.17 10.48
N LYS A 154 9.02 -7.66 11.44
CA LYS A 154 8.70 -8.34 12.71
C LYS A 154 7.33 -9.01 12.62
N TYR A 155 7.22 -9.99 11.74
CA TYR A 155 5.96 -10.59 11.33
C TYR A 155 5.15 -11.21 12.49
N ASP A 156 5.79 -11.89 13.44
CA ASP A 156 5.09 -12.45 14.60
C ASP A 156 4.40 -11.37 15.45
N LYS A 157 5.09 -10.24 15.67
CA LYS A 157 4.51 -9.10 16.42
C LYS A 157 3.42 -8.40 15.62
N SER A 158 3.60 -8.28 14.32
CA SER A 158 2.58 -7.74 13.44
C SER A 158 1.30 -8.58 13.50
N GLU A 159 1.42 -9.91 13.46
CA GLU A 159 0.30 -10.84 13.60
C GLU A 159 -0.46 -10.65 14.92
N GLU A 160 0.26 -10.56 16.03
CA GLU A 160 -0.33 -10.31 17.35
C GLU A 160 -1.14 -9.00 17.37
N MET A 161 -0.61 -7.94 16.78
CA MET A 161 -1.26 -6.62 16.76
C MET A 161 -2.48 -6.60 15.85
N TYR A 162 -2.39 -7.15 14.63
CA TYR A 162 -3.55 -7.24 13.75
C TYR A 162 -4.66 -8.14 14.32
N LYS A 163 -4.30 -9.27 14.94
CA LYS A 163 -5.24 -10.12 15.64
C LYS A 163 -5.99 -9.33 16.72
N ARG A 164 -5.24 -8.57 17.53
CA ARG A 164 -5.84 -7.76 18.59
C ARG A 164 -6.75 -6.66 18.04
N ALA A 165 -6.38 -6.01 16.93
CA ALA A 165 -7.25 -5.05 16.26
C ALA A 165 -8.58 -5.68 15.82
N CYS A 166 -8.54 -6.90 15.23
CA CYS A 166 -9.74 -7.65 14.83
C CYS A 166 -10.63 -8.08 16.01
N GLU A 167 -10.03 -8.42 17.16
CA GLU A 167 -10.78 -8.75 18.38
C GLU A 167 -11.54 -7.55 18.94
N LEU A 168 -10.97 -6.35 18.80
CA LEU A 168 -11.55 -5.11 19.33
C LEU A 168 -12.59 -4.51 18.39
N GLU A 169 -12.42 -4.68 17.09
CA GLU A 169 -13.32 -4.10 16.08
C GLU A 169 -13.54 -5.07 14.93
N ASN A 170 -14.82 -5.33 14.60
CA ASN A 170 -15.20 -6.15 13.46
C ASN A 170 -15.04 -5.36 12.14
N ASN A 171 -13.81 -4.95 11.82
CA ASN A 171 -13.47 -4.20 10.63
C ASN A 171 -12.98 -5.15 9.53
N PRO A 172 -13.61 -5.18 8.33
CA PRO A 172 -13.23 -6.09 7.26
C PRO A 172 -11.81 -5.81 6.72
N ILE A 173 -11.33 -4.57 6.78
CA ILE A 173 -9.95 -4.24 6.37
C ILE A 173 -8.96 -4.85 7.37
N TYR A 174 -9.20 -4.73 8.67
CA TYR A 174 -8.34 -5.35 9.69
C TYR A 174 -8.26 -6.86 9.52
N LYS A 175 -9.40 -7.51 9.23
CA LYS A 175 -9.45 -8.95 8.92
C LYS A 175 -8.63 -9.29 7.68
N PHE A 176 -8.71 -8.46 6.65
CA PHE A 176 -7.96 -8.68 5.41
C PHE A 176 -6.44 -8.58 5.65
N GLU A 177 -5.98 -7.55 6.34
CA GLU A 177 -4.56 -7.39 6.68
C GLU A 177 -4.06 -8.53 7.57
N TYR A 178 -4.89 -8.96 8.52
CA TYR A 178 -4.58 -10.12 9.35
C TYR A 178 -4.43 -11.40 8.51
N ALA A 179 -5.36 -11.64 7.57
CA ALA A 179 -5.28 -12.79 6.67
C ALA A 179 -4.02 -12.76 5.78
N ASN A 180 -3.67 -11.59 5.24
CA ASN A 180 -2.44 -11.41 4.46
C ASN A 180 -1.20 -11.74 5.30
N LEU A 181 -1.17 -11.32 6.55
CA LEU A 181 -0.05 -11.61 7.44
C LEU A 181 0.03 -13.08 7.84
N LEU A 182 -1.11 -13.74 8.04
CA LEU A 182 -1.16 -15.19 8.22
C LEU A 182 -0.55 -15.91 7.02
N MET A 183 -0.81 -15.46 5.79
CA MET A 183 -0.18 -16.01 4.58
C MET A 183 1.34 -15.78 4.58
N VAL A 184 1.82 -14.60 4.98
CA VAL A 184 3.25 -14.29 5.10
C VAL A 184 3.93 -15.21 6.12
N ASN A 185 3.24 -15.54 7.21
CA ASN A 185 3.71 -16.47 8.25
C ASN A 185 3.49 -17.95 7.92
N GLY A 186 2.98 -18.27 6.72
CA GLY A 186 2.73 -19.66 6.28
C GLY A 186 1.48 -20.32 6.88
N LYS A 187 0.64 -19.55 7.61
CA LYS A 187 -0.61 -20.04 8.22
C LYS A 187 -1.78 -19.99 7.23
N ASN A 188 -1.59 -20.63 6.07
CA ASN A 188 -2.48 -20.51 4.93
C ASN A 188 -3.91 -21.05 5.16
N GLU A 189 -4.09 -22.09 5.99
CA GLU A 189 -5.45 -22.59 6.29
C GLU A 189 -6.23 -21.62 7.19
N GLU A 190 -5.56 -20.92 8.13
CA GLU A 190 -6.20 -19.88 8.94
C GLU A 190 -6.58 -18.66 8.07
N ALA A 191 -5.66 -18.22 7.21
CA ALA A 191 -5.91 -17.13 6.25
C ALA A 191 -7.11 -17.43 5.34
N LYS A 192 -7.22 -18.68 4.86
CA LYS A 192 -8.31 -19.13 4.00
C LYS A 192 -9.69 -18.87 4.61
N ILE A 193 -9.88 -19.18 5.89
CA ILE A 193 -11.17 -19.02 6.58
C ILE A 193 -11.62 -17.56 6.50
N ILE A 194 -10.70 -16.63 6.75
CA ILE A 194 -10.98 -15.19 6.73
C ILE A 194 -11.23 -14.72 5.29
N LEU A 195 -10.39 -15.12 4.35
CA LEU A 195 -10.52 -14.72 2.94
C LEU A 195 -11.81 -15.25 2.30
N GLU A 196 -12.24 -16.48 2.63
CA GLU A 196 -13.53 -17.04 2.19
C GLU A 196 -14.74 -16.28 2.75
N GLU A 197 -14.64 -15.68 3.94
CA GLU A 197 -15.65 -14.78 4.46
C GLU A 197 -15.68 -13.46 3.69
N LEU A 198 -14.50 -12.88 3.44
CA LEU A 198 -14.37 -11.54 2.84
C LEU A 198 -14.79 -11.53 1.37
N VAL A 199 -14.45 -12.54 0.57
CA VAL A 199 -14.84 -12.60 -0.86
C VAL A 199 -16.35 -12.72 -1.07
N LYS A 200 -17.14 -13.02 -0.03
CA LYS A 200 -18.61 -13.04 -0.07
C LYS A 200 -19.25 -11.68 0.21
N LYS A 201 -18.43 -10.68 0.58
CA LYS A 201 -18.87 -9.37 1.08
C LYS A 201 -18.44 -8.23 0.15
N ASP A 202 -18.62 -8.40 -1.18
CA ASP A 202 -18.22 -7.46 -2.20
C ASP A 202 -18.80 -6.05 -2.03
N PHE A 203 -19.98 -5.95 -1.41
CA PHE A 203 -20.66 -4.68 -1.15
C PHE A 203 -20.03 -3.84 -0.02
N GLU A 204 -19.14 -4.43 0.80
CA GLU A 204 -18.45 -3.72 1.89
C GLU A 204 -17.19 -2.96 1.41
N PHE A 205 -16.74 -3.23 0.18
CA PHE A 205 -15.50 -2.70 -0.38
C PHE A 205 -15.73 -1.94 -1.69
N GLY A 206 -14.84 -1.02 -1.99
CA GLY A 206 -14.71 -0.48 -3.34
C GLY A 206 -14.27 -1.57 -4.34
N LYS A 207 -14.55 -1.39 -5.62
CA LYS A 207 -14.19 -2.40 -6.66
C LYS A 207 -12.71 -2.74 -6.68
N GLU A 208 -11.86 -1.77 -6.42
CA GLU A 208 -10.41 -1.90 -6.42
C GLU A 208 -9.92 -2.69 -5.21
N ASP A 209 -10.40 -2.34 -4.02
CA ASP A 209 -10.07 -3.04 -2.78
C ASP A 209 -10.57 -4.49 -2.82
N PHE A 210 -11.76 -4.71 -3.39
CA PHE A 210 -12.31 -6.04 -3.55
C PHE A 210 -11.47 -6.90 -4.53
N ALA A 211 -10.88 -6.29 -5.56
CA ALA A 211 -9.94 -6.97 -6.45
C ALA A 211 -8.68 -7.44 -5.71
N LYS A 212 -8.15 -6.61 -4.77
CA LYS A 212 -7.01 -7.00 -3.90
C LYS A 212 -7.37 -8.20 -3.01
N ILE A 213 -8.58 -8.23 -2.46
CA ILE A 213 -9.07 -9.36 -1.67
C ILE A 213 -9.16 -10.63 -2.51
N LYS A 214 -9.73 -10.54 -3.73
CA LYS A 214 -9.76 -11.67 -4.68
C LYS A 214 -8.36 -12.17 -5.03
N TYR A 215 -7.41 -11.26 -5.26
CA TYR A 215 -6.02 -11.62 -5.54
C TYR A 215 -5.41 -12.43 -4.39
N SER A 216 -5.53 -11.94 -3.15
CA SER A 216 -5.01 -12.64 -1.98
C SER A 216 -5.71 -13.99 -1.77
N TYR A 217 -7.00 -14.09 -2.05
CA TYR A 217 -7.74 -15.35 -1.98
C TYR A 217 -7.24 -16.37 -3.02
N ILE A 218 -7.04 -15.96 -4.27
CA ILE A 218 -6.46 -16.80 -5.34
C ILE A 218 -5.05 -17.23 -4.96
N ALA A 219 -4.22 -16.31 -4.48
CA ALA A 219 -2.87 -16.58 -4.02
C ALA A 219 -2.85 -17.60 -2.87
N ASN A 220 -3.77 -17.50 -1.92
CA ASN A 220 -3.93 -18.45 -0.83
C ASN A 220 -4.34 -19.84 -1.32
N LYS A 221 -5.29 -19.94 -2.25
CA LYS A 221 -5.67 -21.21 -2.88
C LYS A 221 -4.48 -21.90 -3.55
N ILE A 222 -3.65 -21.14 -4.27
CA ILE A 222 -2.44 -21.64 -4.92
C ILE A 222 -1.44 -22.17 -3.87
N GLN A 223 -1.20 -21.44 -2.78
CA GLN A 223 -0.33 -21.87 -1.69
C GLN A 223 -0.83 -23.16 -1.03
N LEU A 224 -2.14 -23.32 -0.93
CA LEU A 224 -2.80 -24.53 -0.44
C LEU A 224 -2.92 -25.66 -1.48
N ARG A 225 -2.35 -25.46 -2.69
CA ARG A 225 -2.43 -26.40 -3.83
C ARG A 225 -3.87 -26.77 -4.23
N LYS A 226 -4.81 -25.83 -4.11
CA LYS A 226 -6.21 -25.95 -4.50
C LYS A 226 -6.41 -25.33 -5.89
N PHE A 227 -6.17 -26.13 -6.93
CA PHE A 227 -6.13 -25.64 -8.31
C PHE A 227 -7.47 -25.78 -9.06
N GLU A 228 -8.50 -26.28 -8.41
CA GLU A 228 -9.82 -26.37 -9.02
C GLU A 228 -10.32 -24.99 -9.45
N ASN A 229 -10.67 -24.86 -10.75
CA ASN A 229 -11.13 -23.63 -11.39
C ASN A 229 -10.19 -22.41 -11.28
N ILE A 230 -8.95 -22.61 -10.85
CA ILE A 230 -8.02 -21.50 -10.52
C ILE A 230 -7.68 -20.62 -11.74
N GLU A 231 -7.56 -21.21 -12.93
CA GLU A 231 -7.29 -20.45 -14.15
C GLU A 231 -8.41 -19.48 -14.50
N ASN A 232 -9.67 -19.91 -14.38
CA ASN A 232 -10.83 -19.05 -14.66
C ASN A 232 -10.93 -17.93 -13.63
N GLU A 233 -10.56 -18.19 -12.37
CA GLU A 233 -10.55 -17.17 -11.33
C GLU A 233 -9.46 -16.11 -11.61
N ILE A 234 -8.27 -16.53 -12.06
CA ILE A 234 -7.19 -15.62 -12.47
C ILE A 234 -7.62 -14.82 -13.70
N ASP A 235 -8.21 -15.47 -14.73
CA ASP A 235 -8.71 -14.81 -15.94
C ASP A 235 -9.75 -13.74 -15.59
N GLY A 236 -10.72 -14.07 -14.72
CA GLY A 236 -11.76 -13.16 -14.27
C GLY A 236 -11.18 -11.94 -13.54
N LEU A 237 -10.25 -12.16 -12.61
CA LEU A 237 -9.61 -11.09 -11.88
C LEU A 237 -8.77 -10.20 -12.81
N MET A 238 -7.99 -10.79 -13.70
CA MET A 238 -7.19 -10.06 -14.68
C MET A 238 -8.06 -9.17 -15.56
N LEU A 239 -9.22 -9.66 -16.03
CA LEU A 239 -10.18 -8.89 -16.83
C LEU A 239 -10.78 -7.71 -16.04
N GLU A 240 -11.08 -7.91 -14.75
CA GLU A 240 -11.62 -6.86 -13.87
C GLU A 240 -10.58 -5.76 -13.55
N THR A 241 -9.29 -6.08 -13.59
CA THR A 241 -8.19 -5.21 -13.15
C THR A 241 -7.34 -4.65 -14.28
N VAL A 242 -7.62 -5.00 -15.53
CA VAL A 242 -6.94 -4.43 -16.71
C VAL A 242 -7.00 -2.89 -16.64
N ASN A 243 -5.83 -2.25 -16.76
CA ASN A 243 -5.63 -0.79 -16.71
C ASN A 243 -5.89 -0.13 -15.33
N LYS A 244 -5.78 -0.87 -14.22
CA LYS A 244 -5.79 -0.31 -12.86
C LYS A 244 -4.38 -0.26 -12.28
N ASP A 245 -4.06 0.82 -11.57
CA ASP A 245 -2.71 1.15 -11.12
C ASP A 245 -2.09 0.13 -10.13
N ASP A 246 -2.93 -0.63 -9.40
CA ASP A 246 -2.48 -1.55 -8.35
C ASP A 246 -2.20 -2.98 -8.83
N PHE A 247 -2.39 -3.27 -10.12
CA PHE A 247 -2.21 -4.62 -10.69
C PHE A 247 -1.30 -4.59 -11.91
N PHE A 248 -0.22 -5.35 -11.83
CA PHE A 248 0.74 -5.51 -12.91
C PHE A 248 0.55 -6.85 -13.63
N GLU A 249 0.72 -6.88 -14.97
CA GLU A 249 0.58 -8.10 -15.75
C GLU A 249 1.53 -9.22 -15.27
N GLU A 250 2.72 -8.87 -14.75
CA GLU A 250 3.70 -9.81 -14.18
C GLU A 250 3.15 -10.61 -13.01
N GLU A 251 2.33 -9.99 -12.18
CA GLU A 251 1.74 -10.66 -11.01
C GLU A 251 0.77 -11.77 -11.45
N PHE A 252 0.01 -11.53 -12.52
CA PHE A 252 -0.83 -12.58 -13.10
C PHE A 252 -0.01 -13.67 -13.75
N ALA A 253 1.10 -13.32 -14.42
CA ALA A 253 2.02 -14.30 -14.97
C ALA A 253 2.60 -15.22 -13.89
N GLU A 254 2.89 -14.67 -12.69
CA GLU A 254 3.33 -15.45 -11.53
C GLU A 254 2.23 -16.38 -10.99
N LEU A 255 0.99 -15.89 -10.86
CA LEU A 255 -0.13 -16.74 -10.44
C LEU A 255 -0.33 -17.91 -11.40
N TYR A 256 -0.32 -17.67 -12.72
CA TYR A 256 -0.38 -18.74 -13.71
C TYR A 256 0.81 -19.71 -13.63
N TYR A 257 2.02 -19.18 -13.45
CA TYR A 257 3.21 -20.00 -13.27
C TYR A 257 3.09 -20.94 -12.08
N LEU A 258 2.62 -20.44 -10.96
CA LEU A 258 2.44 -21.21 -9.72
C LEU A 258 1.31 -22.23 -9.85
N ALA A 259 0.24 -21.87 -10.56
CA ALA A 259 -0.87 -22.77 -10.88
C ALA A 259 -0.49 -23.88 -11.89
N GLY A 260 0.69 -23.79 -12.53
CA GLY A 260 1.12 -24.74 -13.56
C GLY A 260 0.60 -24.40 -14.98
N SER A 261 -0.08 -23.27 -15.16
CA SER A 261 -0.62 -22.79 -16.44
C SER A 261 0.48 -22.07 -17.24
N TYR A 262 1.53 -22.84 -17.60
CA TYR A 262 2.75 -22.27 -18.18
C TYR A 262 2.53 -21.58 -19.52
N GLU A 263 1.53 -21.96 -20.31
CA GLU A 263 1.22 -21.31 -21.56
C GLU A 263 0.72 -19.87 -21.34
N LYS A 264 -0.19 -19.65 -20.38
CA LYS A 264 -0.69 -18.32 -20.04
C LYS A 264 0.40 -17.45 -19.43
N SER A 265 1.20 -18.00 -18.51
CA SER A 265 2.38 -17.35 -17.94
C SER A 265 3.36 -16.90 -19.03
N ARG A 266 3.76 -17.82 -19.91
CA ARG A 266 4.64 -17.57 -21.05
C ARG A 266 4.08 -16.49 -21.98
N LYS A 267 2.76 -16.51 -22.28
CA LYS A 267 2.10 -15.54 -23.14
C LYS A 267 2.22 -14.12 -22.59
N ILE A 268 2.08 -13.94 -21.30
CA ILE A 268 2.25 -12.63 -20.65
C ILE A 268 3.71 -12.21 -20.70
N TYR A 269 4.65 -13.05 -20.22
CA TYR A 269 6.07 -12.68 -20.22
C TYR A 269 6.63 -12.41 -21.62
N SER A 270 6.07 -13.03 -22.68
CA SER A 270 6.51 -12.77 -24.06
C SER A 270 6.18 -11.39 -24.59
N LYS A 271 5.31 -10.63 -23.91
CA LYS A 271 4.99 -9.23 -24.25
C LYS A 271 6.09 -8.27 -23.79
N PHE A 272 6.87 -8.66 -22.78
CA PHE A 272 7.88 -7.79 -22.18
C PHE A 272 9.15 -7.80 -23.01
N LYS A 273 9.62 -6.62 -23.34
CA LYS A 273 10.91 -6.46 -24.01
C LYS A 273 12.01 -6.55 -22.96
N ILE A 274 12.89 -7.51 -23.13
CA ILE A 274 13.98 -7.79 -22.17
C ILE A 274 14.84 -6.54 -21.91
N GLN A 275 15.01 -5.67 -22.92
CA GLN A 275 15.81 -4.45 -22.87
C GLN A 275 15.16 -3.33 -22.04
N ASP A 276 13.86 -3.38 -21.80
CA ASP A 276 13.13 -2.32 -21.08
C ASP A 276 13.20 -2.46 -19.55
N TYR A 277 13.79 -3.56 -19.05
CA TYR A 277 13.87 -3.87 -17.62
C TYR A 277 15.29 -3.83 -17.07
N GLN A 278 15.41 -3.47 -15.78
CA GLN A 278 16.67 -3.62 -15.07
C GLN A 278 17.06 -5.10 -15.02
N PHE A 279 18.28 -5.40 -15.40
CA PHE A 279 18.73 -6.78 -15.50
C PHE A 279 19.47 -7.27 -14.24
N PRO A 280 19.33 -8.54 -13.86
CA PRO A 280 18.46 -9.53 -14.50
C PRO A 280 17.01 -9.27 -14.14
N ALA A 281 16.15 -9.15 -15.13
CA ALA A 281 14.73 -9.06 -14.85
C ALA A 281 14.33 -10.33 -14.08
N TRP A 282 13.84 -10.16 -12.88
CA TRP A 282 13.56 -11.24 -11.92
C TRP A 282 12.58 -12.28 -12.47
N TRP A 283 11.71 -11.90 -13.40
CA TRP A 283 10.73 -12.75 -14.05
C TRP A 283 11.34 -13.68 -15.13
N LEU A 284 12.55 -13.42 -15.65
CA LEU A 284 13.18 -14.24 -16.71
C LEU A 284 13.29 -15.72 -16.31
N ARG A 285 13.58 -16.03 -15.05
CA ARG A 285 13.65 -17.41 -14.56
C ARG A 285 12.32 -18.14 -14.68
N PHE A 286 11.20 -17.45 -14.45
CA PHE A 286 9.87 -18.03 -14.58
C PHE A 286 9.47 -18.19 -16.04
N TYR A 287 9.84 -17.23 -16.87
CA TYR A 287 9.66 -17.31 -18.32
C TYR A 287 10.45 -18.48 -18.91
N PHE A 288 11.73 -18.62 -18.59
CA PHE A 288 12.57 -19.74 -19.05
C PHE A 288 12.05 -21.10 -18.57
N TYR A 289 11.60 -21.17 -17.33
CA TYR A 289 10.99 -22.41 -16.84
C TYR A 289 9.69 -22.74 -17.58
N SER A 290 8.85 -21.75 -17.83
CA SER A 290 7.60 -21.93 -18.60
C SER A 290 7.89 -22.42 -20.02
N LEU A 291 8.89 -21.83 -20.71
CA LEU A 291 9.34 -22.31 -22.02
C LEU A 291 9.82 -23.75 -21.99
N LYS A 292 10.59 -24.14 -20.95
CA LYS A 292 11.01 -25.53 -20.75
C LYS A 292 9.82 -26.47 -20.61
N GLN A 293 8.84 -26.13 -19.76
CA GLN A 293 7.66 -26.96 -19.53
C GLN A 293 6.81 -27.15 -20.79
N LEU A 294 6.82 -26.17 -21.66
CA LEU A 294 6.12 -26.20 -22.95
C LEU A 294 6.97 -26.84 -24.09
N ASN A 295 8.16 -27.33 -23.76
CA ASN A 295 9.12 -27.89 -24.75
C ASN A 295 9.56 -26.87 -25.84
N GLU A 296 9.47 -25.56 -25.59
CA GLU A 296 9.91 -24.47 -26.45
C GLU A 296 11.42 -24.19 -26.27
N ILE A 297 12.26 -25.24 -26.41
CA ILE A 297 13.70 -25.18 -26.07
C ILE A 297 14.49 -24.23 -26.98
N GLU A 298 14.17 -24.19 -28.26
CA GLU A 298 14.86 -23.27 -29.21
C GLU A 298 14.64 -21.81 -28.82
N LYS A 299 13.41 -21.45 -28.51
CA LYS A 299 13.03 -20.11 -28.05
C LYS A 299 13.67 -19.75 -26.71
N LEU A 300 13.75 -20.70 -25.79
CA LEU A 300 14.46 -20.51 -24.52
C LEU A 300 15.93 -20.19 -24.76
N GLN A 301 16.62 -20.95 -25.65
CA GLN A 301 18.02 -20.72 -25.98
C GLN A 301 18.25 -19.38 -26.69
N GLU A 302 17.35 -19.00 -27.61
CA GLU A 302 17.40 -17.71 -28.32
C GLU A 302 17.28 -16.54 -27.35
N ASN A 303 16.24 -16.55 -26.47
CA ASN A 303 16.05 -15.49 -25.49
C ASN A 303 17.24 -15.38 -24.52
N PHE A 304 17.79 -16.50 -24.08
CA PHE A 304 18.97 -16.50 -23.23
C PHE A 304 20.20 -15.85 -23.93
N LYS A 305 20.41 -16.14 -25.21
CA LYS A 305 21.49 -15.49 -26.00
C LYS A 305 21.27 -13.98 -26.16
N ILE A 306 20.01 -13.55 -26.40
CA ILE A 306 19.65 -12.13 -26.50
C ILE A 306 20.00 -11.41 -25.20
N VAL A 307 19.62 -11.97 -24.06
CA VAL A 307 19.91 -11.40 -22.73
C VAL A 307 21.42 -11.24 -22.51
N LEU A 308 22.20 -12.26 -22.80
CA LEU A 308 23.66 -12.20 -22.66
C LEU A 308 24.28 -11.12 -23.58
N LYS A 309 23.79 -11.02 -24.82
CA LYS A 309 24.25 -10.01 -25.78
C LYS A 309 24.00 -8.60 -25.29
N ILE A 310 22.79 -8.31 -24.77
CA ILE A 310 22.44 -7.00 -24.20
C ILE A 310 23.41 -6.62 -23.07
N LYS A 311 23.72 -7.56 -22.17
CA LYS A 311 24.66 -7.29 -21.07
C LYS A 311 26.10 -7.11 -21.49
N ASP A 312 26.54 -7.82 -22.50
CA ASP A 312 27.89 -7.59 -23.09
C ASP A 312 27.95 -6.25 -23.76
N GLU A 313 26.91 -5.79 -24.43
CA GLU A 313 26.82 -4.44 -25.07
C GLU A 313 26.80 -3.35 -24.00
N GLU A 314 26.10 -3.52 -22.89
CA GLU A 314 26.10 -2.59 -21.76
C GLU A 314 27.50 -2.41 -21.16
N ILE A 315 28.22 -3.52 -20.92
CA ILE A 315 29.61 -3.48 -20.45
C ILE A 315 30.51 -2.73 -21.44
N LYS A 316 30.33 -2.94 -22.77
CA LYS A 316 31.09 -2.24 -23.79
C LYS A 316 30.82 -0.74 -23.80
N SER A 317 29.55 -0.35 -23.71
CA SER A 317 29.11 1.05 -23.66
C SER A 317 29.66 1.80 -22.43
N ILE A 318 29.67 1.14 -21.24
CA ILE A 318 30.32 1.71 -20.04
C ILE A 318 31.83 1.92 -20.27
N LYS A 319 32.53 0.96 -20.89
CA LYS A 319 33.97 1.03 -21.16
C LYS A 319 34.32 2.12 -22.17
N ASN A 320 33.48 2.29 -23.20
CA ASN A 320 33.66 3.30 -24.25
C ASN A 320 33.26 4.70 -23.76
N GLY A 321 32.65 4.84 -22.57
CA GLY A 321 32.21 6.13 -22.05
C GLY A 321 30.92 6.65 -22.67
N GLU A 322 30.15 5.79 -23.35
CA GLU A 322 28.85 6.11 -23.95
C GLU A 322 27.72 6.07 -22.91
N PHE A 323 27.89 5.26 -21.85
CA PHE A 323 26.98 5.10 -20.74
C PHE A 323 27.66 5.46 -19.41
N LEU A 324 26.94 6.01 -18.46
CA LEU A 324 27.45 6.53 -17.18
C LEU A 324 28.54 7.63 -17.41
N THR A 325 28.34 8.49 -18.37
CA THR A 325 29.33 9.49 -18.80
C THR A 325 29.87 10.36 -17.69
N GLU A 326 28.99 10.80 -16.76
CA GLU A 326 29.35 11.70 -15.66
C GLU A 326 29.83 10.96 -14.40
N CYS A 327 29.85 9.62 -14.41
CA CYS A 327 30.23 8.81 -13.26
C CYS A 327 31.75 8.67 -13.13
N THR A 328 32.22 8.52 -11.89
CA THR A 328 33.64 8.29 -11.59
C THR A 328 34.15 6.97 -12.16
N LYS A 329 35.46 6.88 -12.42
CA LYS A 329 36.08 5.62 -12.88
C LYS A 329 35.85 4.46 -11.90
N SER A 330 35.81 4.75 -10.61
CA SER A 330 35.55 3.75 -9.57
C SER A 330 34.13 3.21 -9.67
N TYR A 331 33.14 4.07 -9.84
CA TYR A 331 31.74 3.68 -10.00
C TYR A 331 31.53 2.83 -11.27
N LYS A 332 32.07 3.25 -12.41
CA LYS A 332 32.04 2.46 -13.67
C LYS A 332 32.63 1.05 -13.52
N LYS A 333 33.72 0.95 -12.75
CA LYS A 333 34.38 -0.34 -12.49
C LYS A 333 33.53 -1.25 -11.60
N GLU A 334 32.87 -0.67 -10.63
CA GLU A 334 31.95 -1.40 -9.74
C GLU A 334 30.72 -1.88 -10.51
N GLU A 335 30.13 -1.04 -11.34
CA GLU A 335 28.98 -1.38 -12.18
C GLU A 335 29.29 -2.53 -13.14
N ILE A 336 30.47 -2.50 -13.81
CA ILE A 336 30.91 -3.60 -14.65
C ILE A 336 31.08 -4.91 -13.87
N ARG A 337 31.54 -4.85 -12.60
CA ARG A 337 31.65 -6.04 -11.74
C ARG A 337 30.28 -6.60 -11.42
N GLU A 338 29.33 -5.71 -11.11
CA GLU A 338 27.96 -6.09 -10.82
C GLU A 338 27.30 -6.77 -12.03
N ILE A 339 27.40 -6.19 -13.21
CA ILE A 339 26.86 -6.78 -14.45
C ILE A 339 27.48 -8.17 -14.70
N LYS A 340 28.78 -8.33 -14.51
CA LYS A 340 29.44 -9.64 -14.63
C LYS A 340 28.94 -10.67 -13.61
N ARG A 341 28.66 -10.23 -12.36
CA ARG A 341 28.07 -11.07 -11.32
C ARG A 341 26.67 -11.52 -11.72
N GLN A 342 25.86 -10.61 -12.25
CA GLN A 342 24.52 -10.89 -12.75
C GLN A 342 24.55 -11.92 -13.90
N ILE A 343 25.45 -11.75 -14.89
CA ILE A 343 25.64 -12.72 -15.97
C ILE A 343 26.00 -14.10 -15.43
N LYS A 344 26.91 -14.19 -14.45
CA LYS A 344 27.30 -15.45 -13.82
C LYS A 344 26.10 -16.14 -13.16
N ASN A 345 25.30 -15.38 -12.39
CA ASN A 345 24.13 -15.89 -11.70
C ASN A 345 23.07 -16.37 -12.71
N LEU A 346 22.81 -15.59 -13.77
CA LEU A 346 21.86 -15.98 -14.81
C LEU A 346 22.27 -17.27 -15.52
N LYS A 347 23.57 -17.41 -15.86
CA LYS A 347 24.08 -18.65 -16.47
C LYS A 347 23.86 -19.86 -15.54
N ALA A 348 24.14 -19.72 -14.24
CA ALA A 348 23.93 -20.76 -13.27
C ALA A 348 22.43 -21.13 -13.11
N GLU A 349 21.54 -20.13 -13.10
CA GLU A 349 20.09 -20.31 -13.05
C GLU A 349 19.58 -21.01 -14.33
N TYR A 350 20.02 -20.55 -15.49
CA TYR A 350 19.69 -21.17 -16.78
C TYR A 350 20.10 -22.65 -16.83
N GLU A 351 21.31 -22.99 -16.34
CA GLU A 351 21.78 -24.36 -16.28
C GLU A 351 20.93 -25.21 -15.33
N LYS A 352 20.58 -24.71 -14.16
CA LYS A 352 19.68 -25.39 -13.25
C LYS A 352 18.33 -25.68 -13.90
N ILE A 353 17.72 -24.64 -14.52
CA ILE A 353 16.42 -24.79 -15.19
C ILE A 353 16.49 -25.82 -16.30
N THR A 354 17.54 -25.78 -17.15
CA THR A 354 17.60 -26.64 -18.35
C THR A 354 18.07 -28.04 -18.09
N LYS A 355 18.95 -28.26 -17.10
CA LYS A 355 19.64 -29.54 -16.88
C LYS A 355 19.08 -30.35 -15.70
N THR A 356 18.21 -29.79 -14.89
CA THR A 356 17.67 -30.47 -13.69
C THR A 356 16.15 -30.29 -13.57
N ASP A 357 15.52 -30.89 -12.58
CA ASP A 357 14.10 -30.70 -12.25
C ASP A 357 13.85 -29.46 -11.40
N TYR A 358 14.82 -28.55 -11.30
CA TYR A 358 14.70 -27.32 -10.54
C TYR A 358 13.58 -26.44 -11.09
N LYS A 359 12.63 -26.10 -10.21
CA LYS A 359 11.58 -25.11 -10.45
C LYS A 359 11.92 -23.84 -9.67
N PRO A 360 12.09 -22.68 -10.34
CA PRO A 360 12.28 -21.42 -9.65
C PRO A 360 11.13 -21.09 -8.69
N GLU A 361 11.47 -20.70 -7.48
CA GLU A 361 10.49 -20.33 -6.47
C GLU A 361 9.97 -18.91 -6.72
N VAL A 362 8.65 -18.74 -6.64
CA VAL A 362 7.95 -17.45 -6.61
C VAL A 362 7.47 -17.22 -5.20
N LYS A 363 7.79 -16.06 -4.66
CA LYS A 363 7.19 -15.59 -3.42
C LYS A 363 6.01 -14.69 -3.78
N ILE A 364 4.79 -15.16 -3.55
CA ILE A 364 3.60 -14.33 -3.71
C ILE A 364 3.58 -13.33 -2.55
N TYR A 365 3.48 -12.06 -2.90
CA TYR A 365 3.24 -11.00 -1.93
C TYR A 365 1.75 -10.70 -1.92
N PRO A 366 1.08 -10.80 -0.76
CA PRO A 366 -0.31 -10.40 -0.66
C PRO A 366 -0.47 -8.91 -0.92
N LYS A 367 -1.63 -8.50 -1.41
CA LYS A 367 -1.99 -7.10 -1.62
C LYS A 367 -2.52 -6.50 -0.32
N PHE A 368 -1.92 -5.43 0.16
CA PHE A 368 -2.38 -4.71 1.34
C PHE A 368 -3.30 -3.54 0.95
N LEU A 369 -4.25 -3.20 1.81
CA LEU A 369 -5.19 -2.09 1.57
C LEU A 369 -4.68 -0.75 2.14
N TYR A 370 -3.76 -0.79 3.12
CA TYR A 370 -3.17 0.40 3.74
C TYR A 370 -4.21 1.41 4.22
N ASP A 371 -5.12 0.95 5.09
CA ASP A 371 -6.18 1.80 5.61
C ASP A 371 -5.64 2.90 6.53
N CYS A 372 -6.34 4.03 6.51
CA CYS A 372 -6.07 5.15 7.38
C CYS A 372 -6.44 4.83 8.84
N PHE A 373 -5.47 4.84 9.73
CA PHE A 373 -5.73 4.66 11.17
C PHE A 373 -5.77 5.96 11.98
N LEU A 374 -5.86 7.12 11.30
CA LEU A 374 -6.10 8.39 11.96
C LEU A 374 -7.43 8.38 12.72
N ILE A 375 -7.37 8.79 13.99
CA ILE A 375 -8.57 9.00 14.79
C ILE A 375 -9.30 10.24 14.24
N ASP A 376 -10.62 10.14 14.15
CA ASP A 376 -11.52 11.21 13.67
C ASP A 376 -11.22 11.73 12.25
N CYS A 377 -10.66 10.89 11.38
CA CYS A 377 -10.46 11.25 9.99
C CYS A 377 -11.83 11.51 9.31
N PRO A 378 -12.08 12.72 8.78
CA PRO A 378 -13.38 13.04 8.17
C PRO A 378 -13.73 12.17 6.96
N ARG A 379 -12.71 11.69 6.24
CA ARG A 379 -12.89 10.83 5.06
C ARG A 379 -13.46 9.46 5.43
N HIS A 380 -13.02 8.89 6.57
CA HIS A 380 -13.30 7.50 6.96
C HIS A 380 -14.23 7.39 8.17
N GLN A 381 -14.66 8.51 8.75
CA GLN A 381 -15.56 8.49 9.90
C GLN A 381 -16.94 7.99 9.50
N LYS A 382 -17.45 6.96 10.19
CA LYS A 382 -18.81 6.47 10.01
C LYS A 382 -19.80 7.51 10.55
N LEU A 383 -20.82 7.83 9.76
CA LEU A 383 -21.94 8.67 10.18
C LEU A 383 -23.07 7.73 10.58
N ASP A 384 -23.22 7.51 11.88
CA ASP A 384 -24.37 6.77 12.45
C ASP A 384 -25.67 7.55 12.25
#